data_f202b60d74d8f77279e25ea9dc5506d9
#
_entry.id   f202b60d74d8f77279e25ea9dc5506d9
#
_cell.length_a   1.000
_cell.length_b   1.000
_cell.length_c   1.000
_cell.angle_alpha   90.00
_cell.angle_beta   90.00
_cell.angle_gamma   90.00
#
_symmetry.space_group_name_H-M   'P 1'
#
loop_
_entity.id
_entity.type
_entity.pdbx_description
1 polymer ?
#
loop_
_entity_poly.entity_id
_entity_poly.type
_entity_poly.pdbx_seq_one_letter_code
_entity_poly.pdbx_strand_id
1 'polypeptide(L)'
;MTELKIKEILNQRGISVAQFAEMIGITREHCYSVVSGKHASQKNIEKMARVLNLPIRDLYAIPSPVESIYNPYEIVFGRTEHYQPNDIITFGKLNGEFGAFSNMSTEYPVECFGHTFRTSEHLFIALRFSGYPDLQREIMEYPNSMYCKKIFVNGEKYKPYHHPNWHDNYFDVEVMKYVVWLKYQQNKGFRKLLARSKGKVIVEDTTQQNSTNSVIRWGCQDLQKKDLISAVRSAAKKQIHATEKEAEAKTASLKKPRSEAAQQRADAKLKAQLQAMEQMAKLCEQTILEHCHYTLSGENAMGKILTTLRDTGRIDYELEYPLYLFGEEIPKTNKV
;
A
#
# COMPACT_ATOMS: atom_id res chain seq x y z
N MET A 1 7.62 8.39 -11.11
CA MET A 1 6.90 9.51 -11.75
C MET A 1 6.70 9.14 -13.20
N THR A 2 5.46 9.08 -13.67
CA THR A 2 5.16 8.76 -15.08
C THR A 2 5.67 9.94 -15.93
N GLU A 3 6.60 9.67 -16.82
CA GLU A 3 7.25 10.68 -17.65
C GLU A 3 6.27 11.21 -18.70
N LEU A 4 6.25 12.53 -18.93
CA LEU A 4 5.38 13.14 -19.92
C LEU A 4 6.03 13.06 -21.31
N LYS A 5 5.33 12.47 -22.28
CA LYS A 5 5.74 12.41 -23.70
C LYS A 5 5.50 13.70 -24.49
N ILE A 6 5.02 14.75 -23.85
CA ILE A 6 4.59 15.97 -24.56
C ILE A 6 5.68 16.50 -25.47
N LYS A 7 6.94 16.47 -25.02
CA LYS A 7 8.08 16.92 -25.84
C LYS A 7 8.27 16.08 -27.11
N GLU A 8 8.11 14.77 -27.01
CA GLU A 8 8.18 13.85 -28.16
C GLU A 8 7.03 14.09 -29.13
N ILE A 9 5.81 14.25 -28.62
CA ILE A 9 4.62 14.53 -29.42
C ILE A 9 4.77 15.84 -30.17
N LEU A 10 5.30 16.89 -29.52
CA LEU A 10 5.55 18.18 -30.18
C LEU A 10 6.60 18.05 -31.27
N ASN A 11 7.69 17.34 -31.02
CA ASN A 11 8.73 17.10 -32.03
C ASN A 11 8.19 16.34 -33.25
N GLN A 12 7.40 15.29 -33.03
CA GLN A 12 6.76 14.50 -34.09
C GLN A 12 5.79 15.35 -34.94
N ARG A 13 5.17 16.37 -34.36
CA ARG A 13 4.24 17.27 -35.04
C ARG A 13 4.91 18.54 -35.60
N GLY A 14 6.21 18.69 -35.42
CA GLY A 14 6.95 19.89 -35.84
C GLY A 14 6.56 21.15 -35.08
N ILE A 15 6.01 21.03 -33.87
CA ILE A 15 5.56 22.14 -33.04
C ILE A 15 6.64 22.47 -32.02
N SER A 16 7.14 23.68 -32.01
CA SER A 16 8.08 24.14 -31.00
C SER A 16 7.34 24.36 -29.64
N VAL A 17 8.07 24.21 -28.51
CA VAL A 17 7.50 24.47 -27.19
C VAL A 17 7.00 25.93 -27.06
N ALA A 18 7.60 26.86 -27.74
CA ALA A 18 7.16 28.25 -27.80
C ALA A 18 5.80 28.40 -28.48
N GLN A 19 5.64 27.83 -29.66
CA GLN A 19 4.36 27.79 -30.39
C GLN A 19 3.29 27.10 -29.57
N PHE A 20 3.65 25.98 -28.93
CA PHE A 20 2.71 25.26 -28.07
C PHE A 20 2.28 26.06 -26.83
N ALA A 21 3.19 26.85 -26.22
CA ALA A 21 2.86 27.76 -25.15
C ALA A 21 1.80 28.79 -25.53
N GLU A 22 1.92 29.35 -26.75
CA GLU A 22 0.92 30.27 -27.31
C GLU A 22 -0.43 29.57 -27.52
N MET A 23 -0.42 28.37 -28.08
CA MET A 23 -1.65 27.57 -28.32
C MET A 23 -2.42 27.26 -27.05
N ILE A 24 -1.74 27.02 -25.92
CA ILE A 24 -2.37 26.69 -24.63
C ILE A 24 -2.55 27.93 -23.72
N GLY A 25 -2.05 29.11 -24.13
CA GLY A 25 -2.23 30.38 -23.43
C GLY A 25 -1.47 30.43 -22.09
N ILE A 26 -0.20 30.00 -22.06
CA ILE A 26 0.72 30.12 -20.92
C ILE A 26 2.07 30.69 -21.34
N THR A 27 2.88 31.14 -20.38
CA THR A 27 4.23 31.64 -20.72
C THR A 27 5.13 30.51 -21.19
N ARG A 28 6.12 30.85 -21.99
CA ARG A 28 7.09 29.89 -22.53
C ARG A 28 7.84 29.14 -21.43
N GLU A 29 8.27 29.86 -20.39
CA GLU A 29 8.98 29.31 -19.24
C GLU A 29 8.11 28.31 -18.48
N HIS A 30 6.84 28.67 -18.28
CA HIS A 30 5.89 27.78 -17.62
C HIS A 30 5.61 26.54 -18.45
N CYS A 31 5.48 26.69 -19.77
CA CYS A 31 5.31 25.56 -20.68
C CYS A 31 6.51 24.61 -20.64
N TYR A 32 7.75 25.13 -20.67
CA TYR A 32 8.97 24.33 -20.52
C TYR A 32 8.99 23.56 -19.20
N SER A 33 8.59 24.21 -18.10
CA SER A 33 8.52 23.57 -16.78
C SER A 33 7.51 22.42 -16.76
N VAL A 34 6.32 22.62 -17.34
CA VAL A 34 5.29 21.58 -17.41
C VAL A 34 5.69 20.42 -18.32
N VAL A 35 6.23 20.73 -19.50
CA VAL A 35 6.70 19.72 -20.49
C VAL A 35 7.86 18.91 -19.93
N SER A 36 8.68 19.48 -19.03
CA SER A 36 9.75 18.76 -18.31
C SER A 36 9.28 18.03 -17.05
N GLY A 37 7.98 18.00 -16.75
CA GLY A 37 7.40 17.30 -15.61
C GLY A 37 7.56 17.99 -14.26
N LYS A 38 8.19 19.18 -14.19
CA LYS A 38 8.51 19.84 -12.92
C LYS A 38 7.30 20.48 -12.19
N HIS A 39 6.27 20.92 -12.92
CA HIS A 39 5.08 21.60 -12.38
C HIS A 39 3.81 21.24 -13.17
N ALA A 40 3.60 19.96 -13.38
CA ALA A 40 2.44 19.47 -14.12
C ALA A 40 1.18 19.46 -13.23
N SER A 41 0.46 20.59 -13.17
CA SER A 41 -0.88 20.57 -12.58
C SER A 41 -1.87 19.86 -13.49
N GLN A 42 -2.86 19.16 -12.92
CA GLN A 42 -3.91 18.48 -13.67
C GLN A 42 -4.56 19.41 -14.70
N LYS A 43 -4.83 20.66 -14.31
CA LYS A 43 -5.43 21.69 -15.19
C LYS A 43 -4.57 21.97 -16.44
N ASN A 44 -3.26 21.99 -16.30
CA ASN A 44 -2.36 22.21 -17.42
C ASN A 44 -2.29 20.98 -18.33
N ILE A 45 -2.25 19.78 -17.77
CA ILE A 45 -2.31 18.53 -18.52
C ILE A 45 -3.60 18.43 -19.34
N GLU A 46 -4.75 18.78 -18.76
CA GLU A 46 -6.03 18.80 -19.47
C GLU A 46 -6.05 19.82 -20.63
N LYS A 47 -5.47 21.00 -20.43
CA LYS A 47 -5.33 22.00 -21.51
C LYS A 47 -4.45 21.47 -22.65
N MET A 48 -3.33 20.87 -22.33
CA MET A 48 -2.40 20.30 -23.30
C MET A 48 -3.05 19.17 -24.09
N ALA A 49 -3.76 18.27 -23.42
CA ALA A 49 -4.51 17.19 -24.04
C ALA A 49 -5.53 17.70 -25.07
N ARG A 50 -6.31 18.74 -24.70
CA ARG A 50 -7.30 19.36 -25.61
C ARG A 50 -6.64 19.97 -26.84
N VAL A 51 -5.59 20.76 -26.64
CA VAL A 51 -4.92 21.46 -27.77
C VAL A 51 -4.24 20.44 -28.71
N LEU A 52 -3.70 19.35 -28.15
CA LEU A 52 -3.11 18.28 -28.94
C LEU A 52 -4.17 17.31 -29.52
N ASN A 53 -5.43 17.47 -29.16
CA ASN A 53 -6.53 16.55 -29.51
C ASN A 53 -6.16 15.08 -29.20
N LEU A 54 -5.65 14.86 -27.99
CA LEU A 54 -5.25 13.54 -27.49
C LEU A 54 -5.93 13.24 -26.16
N PRO A 55 -6.26 11.99 -25.87
CA PRO A 55 -6.63 11.58 -24.52
C PRO A 55 -5.49 11.90 -23.54
N ILE A 56 -5.83 12.30 -22.32
CA ILE A 56 -4.83 12.63 -21.28
C ILE A 56 -3.81 11.51 -21.09
N ARG A 57 -4.27 10.25 -21.11
CA ARG A 57 -3.41 9.06 -20.97
C ARG A 57 -2.30 9.00 -22.02
N ASP A 58 -2.53 9.53 -23.22
CA ASP A 58 -1.58 9.47 -24.32
C ASP A 58 -0.48 10.56 -24.21
N LEU A 59 -0.63 11.50 -23.28
CA LEU A 59 0.41 12.48 -22.94
C LEU A 59 1.50 11.92 -22.02
N TYR A 60 1.25 10.78 -21.42
CA TYR A 60 2.22 10.10 -20.58
C TYR A 60 3.00 9.06 -21.38
N ALA A 61 4.28 8.93 -21.08
CA ALA A 61 4.99 7.74 -21.44
C ALA A 61 4.26 6.57 -20.76
N ILE A 62 3.43 5.88 -21.53
CA ILE A 62 3.19 4.48 -21.17
C ILE A 62 4.58 3.89 -21.28
N PRO A 63 5.20 3.41 -20.19
CA PRO A 63 6.39 2.61 -20.36
C PRO A 63 5.94 1.60 -21.42
N SER A 64 6.63 1.54 -22.58
CA SER A 64 6.59 0.32 -23.39
C SER A 64 6.60 -0.78 -22.36
N PRO A 65 5.84 -1.87 -22.53
CA PRO A 65 6.17 -3.05 -21.79
C PRO A 65 7.64 -3.33 -22.15
N VAL A 66 8.55 -2.61 -21.48
CA VAL A 66 9.84 -3.14 -21.19
C VAL A 66 9.40 -4.41 -20.55
N GLU A 67 9.58 -5.53 -21.27
CA GLU A 67 9.65 -6.81 -20.62
C GLU A 67 10.48 -6.50 -19.40
N SER A 68 9.79 -6.18 -18.30
CA SER A 68 10.45 -5.99 -17.03
C SER A 68 11.13 -7.32 -16.91
N ILE A 69 12.44 -7.30 -16.86
CA ILE A 69 13.19 -8.50 -16.50
C ILE A 69 12.76 -8.71 -15.06
N TYR A 70 11.51 -9.19 -14.94
CA TYR A 70 10.87 -9.51 -13.69
C TYR A 70 11.65 -10.71 -13.16
N ASN A 71 12.52 -10.43 -12.20
CA ASN A 71 13.11 -11.48 -11.40
C ASN A 71 12.23 -11.68 -10.16
N PRO A 72 11.41 -12.74 -10.11
CA PRO A 72 10.52 -13.00 -8.99
C PRO A 72 11.24 -13.26 -7.68
N TYR A 73 12.56 -13.40 -7.70
CA TYR A 73 13.38 -13.76 -6.56
C TYR A 73 14.23 -12.59 -6.06
N GLU A 74 14.56 -11.65 -6.92
CA GLU A 74 15.45 -10.54 -6.58
C GLU A 74 14.69 -9.38 -5.93
N ILE A 75 15.08 -9.03 -4.72
CA ILE A 75 14.59 -7.85 -4.03
C ILE A 75 15.51 -6.69 -4.40
N VAL A 76 15.04 -5.81 -5.28
CA VAL A 76 15.77 -4.59 -5.68
C VAL A 76 15.10 -3.40 -5.00
N PHE A 77 15.82 -2.79 -4.09
CA PHE A 77 15.32 -1.68 -3.29
C PHE A 77 15.18 -0.40 -4.11
N GLY A 78 14.09 0.33 -3.84
CA GLY A 78 13.74 1.54 -4.56
C GLY A 78 13.24 1.29 -5.99
N ARG A 79 13.15 0.03 -6.42
CA ARG A 79 12.62 -0.35 -7.72
C ARG A 79 11.14 -0.70 -7.61
N THR A 80 10.29 0.16 -8.13
CA THR A 80 8.86 -0.13 -8.28
C THR A 80 8.64 -1.09 -9.44
N GLU A 81 8.04 -2.23 -9.16
CA GLU A 81 7.59 -3.21 -10.15
C GLU A 81 6.08 -3.14 -10.34
N HIS A 82 5.60 -3.68 -11.47
CA HIS A 82 4.20 -3.63 -11.88
C HIS A 82 3.70 -5.04 -12.14
N TYR A 83 2.65 -5.43 -11.43
CA TYR A 83 2.10 -6.77 -11.46
C TYR A 83 0.70 -6.76 -12.05
N GLN A 84 0.48 -7.54 -13.11
CA GLN A 84 -0.83 -7.67 -13.74
C GLN A 84 -1.72 -8.64 -12.94
N PRO A 85 -3.02 -8.34 -12.76
CA PRO A 85 -3.92 -9.13 -11.91
C PRO A 85 -3.99 -10.63 -12.29
N ASN A 86 -3.87 -10.94 -13.57
CA ASN A 86 -3.99 -12.33 -14.06
C ASN A 86 -2.77 -13.20 -13.75
N ASP A 87 -1.61 -12.59 -13.48
CA ASP A 87 -0.33 -13.26 -13.33
C ASP A 87 0.07 -13.46 -11.86
N ILE A 88 -0.78 -13.01 -10.94
CA ILE A 88 -0.49 -12.95 -9.52
C ILE A 88 -1.48 -13.69 -8.64
N ILE A 89 -1.03 -13.97 -7.43
CA ILE A 89 -1.85 -14.30 -6.27
C ILE A 89 -1.61 -13.22 -5.23
N THR A 90 -2.69 -12.63 -4.73
CA THR A 90 -2.60 -11.58 -3.71
C THR A 90 -2.94 -12.12 -2.33
N PHE A 91 -2.30 -11.56 -1.31
CA PHE A 91 -2.70 -11.68 0.09
C PHE A 91 -2.65 -10.30 0.76
N GLY A 92 -3.45 -10.12 1.79
CA GLY A 92 -3.54 -8.84 2.53
C GLY A 92 -4.61 -8.92 3.62
N LYS A 93 -5.70 -9.66 3.38
CA LYS A 93 -6.72 -9.95 4.38
C LYS A 93 -6.45 -11.29 5.04
N LEU A 94 -6.45 -11.34 6.39
CA LEU A 94 -6.17 -12.58 7.15
C LEU A 94 -7.18 -13.70 6.89
N ASN A 95 -8.42 -13.36 6.60
CA ASN A 95 -9.50 -14.32 6.30
C ASN A 95 -9.59 -14.68 4.80
N GLY A 96 -8.67 -14.21 3.97
CA GLY A 96 -8.58 -14.59 2.56
C GLY A 96 -7.96 -15.97 2.37
N GLU A 97 -8.11 -16.53 1.16
CA GLU A 97 -7.56 -17.86 0.81
C GLU A 97 -6.07 -18.00 1.12
N PHE A 98 -5.30 -16.94 0.90
CA PHE A 98 -3.86 -16.87 1.19
C PHE A 98 -3.56 -15.95 2.38
N GLY A 99 -4.53 -15.69 3.26
CA GLY A 99 -4.36 -14.79 4.40
C GLY A 99 -3.24 -15.21 5.34
N ALA A 100 -2.98 -16.50 5.46
CA ALA A 100 -1.90 -17.04 6.28
C ALA A 100 -0.48 -16.84 5.70
N PHE A 101 -0.34 -16.27 4.49
CA PHE A 101 0.94 -15.72 4.02
C PHE A 101 1.37 -14.51 4.85
N SER A 102 0.40 -13.75 5.37
CA SER A 102 0.69 -12.62 6.25
C SER A 102 1.45 -13.04 7.50
N ASN A 103 2.39 -12.22 7.92
CA ASN A 103 3.10 -12.40 9.18
C ASN A 103 2.23 -12.12 10.40
N MET A 104 1.08 -11.48 10.22
CA MET A 104 0.08 -11.24 11.26
C MET A 104 -0.79 -12.47 11.56
N SER A 105 -0.76 -13.52 10.71
CA SER A 105 -1.57 -14.72 10.88
C SER A 105 -1.07 -15.58 12.06
N THR A 106 -2.00 -16.04 12.88
CA THR A 106 -1.75 -16.98 14.00
C THR A 106 -1.77 -18.44 13.59
N GLU A 107 -2.05 -18.74 12.33
CA GLU A 107 -2.19 -20.13 11.84
C GLU A 107 -0.87 -20.90 11.88
N TYR A 108 0.24 -20.17 11.72
CA TYR A 108 1.59 -20.75 11.68
C TYR A 108 2.51 -20.04 12.69
N PRO A 109 2.45 -20.43 13.97
CA PRO A 109 3.36 -19.90 14.99
C PRO A 109 4.82 -20.27 14.66
N VAL A 110 5.75 -19.51 15.24
CA VAL A 110 7.18 -19.67 14.99
C VAL A 110 7.91 -19.86 16.32
N GLU A 111 8.77 -20.85 16.39
CA GLU A 111 9.65 -21.09 17.53
C GLU A 111 11.05 -20.54 17.25
N CYS A 112 11.65 -19.88 18.24
CA CYS A 112 13.03 -19.40 18.17
C CYS A 112 13.66 -19.53 19.56
N PHE A 113 14.78 -20.24 19.68
CA PHE A 113 15.48 -20.55 20.93
C PHE A 113 14.55 -21.09 22.05
N GLY A 114 13.67 -22.03 21.70
CA GLY A 114 12.72 -22.62 22.67
C GLY A 114 11.56 -21.70 23.07
N HIS A 115 11.45 -20.52 22.49
CA HIS A 115 10.35 -19.58 22.73
C HIS A 115 9.38 -19.57 21.54
N THR A 116 8.09 -19.75 21.82
CA THR A 116 7.04 -19.79 20.78
C THR A 116 6.40 -18.41 20.61
N PHE A 117 6.52 -17.86 19.42
CA PHE A 117 5.85 -16.63 19.01
C PHE A 117 4.54 -16.96 18.29
N ARG A 118 3.46 -16.34 18.74
CA ARG A 118 2.12 -16.55 18.18
C ARG A 118 2.03 -16.26 16.69
N THR A 119 2.79 -15.30 16.20
CA THR A 119 2.87 -14.92 14.78
C THR A 119 4.31 -14.57 14.42
N SER A 120 4.64 -14.67 13.12
CA SER A 120 5.94 -14.22 12.60
C SER A 120 6.17 -12.73 12.83
N GLU A 121 5.10 -11.91 12.86
CA GLU A 121 5.21 -10.47 13.16
C GLU A 121 5.67 -10.22 14.60
N HIS A 122 5.21 -11.01 15.58
CA HIS A 122 5.70 -10.87 16.95
C HIS A 122 7.20 -11.15 17.06
N LEU A 123 7.70 -12.21 16.42
CA LEU A 123 9.13 -12.49 16.38
C LEU A 123 9.89 -11.36 15.69
N PHE A 124 9.42 -10.89 14.53
CA PHE A 124 10.04 -9.78 13.81
C PHE A 124 10.10 -8.49 14.62
N ILE A 125 9.03 -8.18 15.35
CA ILE A 125 9.00 -7.01 16.25
C ILE A 125 9.96 -7.22 17.42
N ALA A 126 9.97 -8.41 18.06
CA ALA A 126 10.86 -8.70 19.18
C ALA A 126 12.33 -8.55 18.80
N LEU A 127 12.73 -9.01 17.60
CA LEU A 127 14.08 -8.86 17.08
C LEU A 127 14.50 -7.40 16.89
N ARG A 128 13.56 -6.48 16.62
CA ARG A 128 13.84 -5.04 16.57
C ARG A 128 14.32 -4.48 17.92
N PHE A 129 13.96 -5.15 19.00
CA PHE A 129 14.39 -4.79 20.37
C PHE A 129 15.58 -5.64 20.85
N SER A 130 16.49 -5.94 19.94
CA SER A 130 17.75 -6.62 20.24
C SER A 130 18.48 -5.94 21.40
N GLY A 131 18.85 -6.70 22.44
CA GLY A 131 19.45 -6.17 23.65
C GLY A 131 18.47 -5.78 24.78
N TYR A 132 17.16 -5.91 24.57
CA TYR A 132 16.13 -5.59 25.57
C TYR A 132 15.22 -6.81 25.84
N PRO A 133 15.69 -7.85 26.57
CA PRO A 133 14.94 -9.11 26.77
C PRO A 133 13.56 -8.94 27.41
N ASP A 134 13.40 -7.97 28.29
CA ASP A 134 12.12 -7.72 28.94
C ASP A 134 11.06 -7.19 27.95
N LEU A 135 11.46 -6.26 27.06
CA LEU A 135 10.58 -5.80 25.99
C LEU A 135 10.27 -6.91 24.98
N GLN A 136 11.25 -7.76 24.68
CA GLN A 136 11.05 -8.91 23.80
C GLN A 136 10.01 -9.88 24.42
N ARG A 137 10.04 -10.08 25.73
CA ARG A 137 9.04 -10.92 26.46
C ARG A 137 7.66 -10.28 26.41
N GLU A 138 7.56 -8.99 26.70
CA GLU A 138 6.30 -8.25 26.61
C GLU A 138 5.69 -8.35 25.21
N ILE A 139 6.51 -8.22 24.15
CA ILE A 139 6.10 -8.36 22.76
C ILE A 139 5.62 -9.79 22.45
N MET A 140 6.35 -10.81 22.88
CA MET A 140 6.01 -12.22 22.66
C MET A 140 4.64 -12.57 23.27
N GLU A 141 4.35 -12.06 24.48
CA GLU A 141 3.12 -12.30 25.23
C GLU A 141 1.94 -11.45 24.74
N TYR A 142 2.20 -10.42 23.94
CA TYR A 142 1.17 -9.49 23.48
C TYR A 142 0.07 -10.23 22.67
N PRO A 143 -1.23 -10.02 22.97
CA PRO A 143 -2.29 -10.88 22.40
C PRO A 143 -2.55 -10.65 20.89
N ASN A 144 -2.25 -9.46 20.37
CA ASN A 144 -2.61 -9.07 19.00
C ASN A 144 -1.44 -8.41 18.27
N SER A 145 -0.99 -8.99 17.15
CA SER A 145 0.16 -8.53 16.39
C SER A 145 0.02 -7.13 15.77
N MET A 146 -1.19 -6.74 15.37
CA MET A 146 -1.43 -5.41 14.81
C MET A 146 -1.31 -4.32 15.88
N TYR A 147 -1.91 -4.55 17.06
CA TYR A 147 -1.76 -3.63 18.19
C TYR A 147 -0.34 -3.64 18.75
N CYS A 148 0.31 -4.81 18.79
CA CYS A 148 1.73 -4.93 19.13
C CYS A 148 2.57 -4.02 18.25
N LYS A 149 2.43 -4.12 16.93
CA LYS A 149 3.10 -3.21 15.97
C LYS A 149 2.79 -1.74 16.23
N LYS A 150 1.51 -1.40 16.45
CA LYS A 150 1.10 -0.02 16.74
C LYS A 150 1.76 0.54 17.98
N ILE A 151 1.89 -0.24 19.04
CA ILE A 151 2.44 0.18 20.33
C ILE A 151 3.97 0.20 20.29
N PHE A 152 4.60 -0.92 19.96
CA PHE A 152 6.05 -1.08 20.10
C PHE A 152 6.83 -0.49 18.92
N VAL A 153 6.31 -0.59 17.69
CA VAL A 153 7.02 -0.06 16.50
C VAL A 153 6.71 1.41 16.26
N ASN A 154 5.44 1.81 16.36
CA ASN A 154 5.00 3.16 16.02
C ASN A 154 4.91 4.09 17.24
N GLY A 155 4.94 3.55 18.46
CA GLY A 155 4.86 4.33 19.69
C GLY A 155 6.18 5.06 20.00
N GLU A 156 6.13 6.37 20.17
CA GLU A 156 7.30 7.22 20.43
C GLU A 156 8.13 6.76 21.64
N LYS A 157 7.43 6.26 22.70
CA LYS A 157 8.06 5.75 23.91
C LYS A 157 9.09 4.64 23.65
N TYR A 158 8.87 3.81 22.65
CA TYR A 158 9.66 2.62 22.38
C TYR A 158 10.74 2.82 21.30
N LYS A 159 10.68 3.87 20.53
CA LYS A 159 11.67 4.16 19.46
C LYS A 159 13.12 4.17 19.93
N PRO A 160 13.46 4.71 21.12
CA PRO A 160 14.84 4.70 21.61
C PRO A 160 15.43 3.29 21.86
N TYR A 161 14.57 2.28 21.96
CA TYR A 161 14.96 0.89 22.23
C TYR A 161 15.03 0.03 20.95
N HIS A 162 14.69 0.61 19.79
CA HIS A 162 14.84 -0.09 18.52
C HIS A 162 16.33 -0.30 18.21
N HIS A 163 16.61 -1.41 17.53
CA HIS A 163 17.95 -1.66 17.00
C HIS A 163 18.40 -0.45 16.14
N PRO A 164 19.55 0.18 16.43
CA PRO A 164 19.91 1.44 15.79
C PRO A 164 20.04 1.35 14.27
N ASN A 165 20.50 0.22 13.76
CA ASN A 165 20.72 -0.02 12.35
C ASN A 165 19.56 -0.74 11.66
N TRP A 166 18.35 -0.73 12.26
CA TRP A 166 17.22 -1.54 11.77
C TRP A 166 16.85 -1.28 10.31
N HIS A 167 17.05 -0.07 9.83
CA HIS A 167 16.74 0.32 8.45
C HIS A 167 17.97 0.51 7.56
N ASP A 168 19.18 0.30 8.10
CA ASP A 168 20.41 0.44 7.34
C ASP A 168 20.55 -0.72 6.35
N ASN A 169 20.96 -0.42 5.12
CA ASN A 169 21.21 -1.41 4.08
C ASN A 169 20.15 -2.52 3.99
N TYR A 170 18.87 -2.17 4.32
CA TYR A 170 17.76 -3.12 4.34
C TYR A 170 17.92 -4.29 5.32
N PHE A 171 18.61 -4.04 6.41
CA PHE A 171 18.77 -5.01 7.48
C PHE A 171 17.44 -5.60 7.96
N ASP A 172 16.38 -4.78 8.04
CA ASP A 172 15.02 -5.25 8.36
C ASP A 172 14.50 -6.31 7.37
N VAL A 173 14.91 -6.27 6.10
CA VAL A 173 14.51 -7.28 5.12
C VAL A 173 15.30 -8.58 5.32
N GLU A 174 16.57 -8.50 5.65
CA GLU A 174 17.37 -9.69 5.98
C GLU A 174 16.82 -10.39 7.24
N VAL A 175 16.44 -9.62 8.26
CA VAL A 175 15.77 -10.16 9.45
C VAL A 175 14.42 -10.81 9.08
N MET A 176 13.66 -10.20 8.17
CA MET A 176 12.40 -10.79 7.72
C MET A 176 12.62 -12.10 6.95
N LYS A 177 13.64 -12.20 6.12
CA LYS A 177 14.01 -13.46 5.46
C LYS A 177 14.25 -14.56 6.48
N TYR A 178 15.01 -14.27 7.55
CA TYR A 178 15.23 -15.20 8.65
C TYR A 178 13.93 -15.65 9.30
N VAL A 179 13.06 -14.72 9.68
CA VAL A 179 11.79 -14.99 10.35
C VAL A 179 10.86 -15.85 9.48
N VAL A 180 10.73 -15.51 8.19
CA VAL A 180 9.85 -16.26 7.27
C VAL A 180 10.47 -17.61 6.90
N TRP A 181 11.80 -17.71 6.86
CA TRP A 181 12.49 -18.99 6.71
C TRP A 181 12.20 -19.94 7.89
N LEU A 182 12.24 -19.47 9.14
CA LEU A 182 11.83 -20.26 10.31
C LEU A 182 10.36 -20.72 10.19
N LYS A 183 9.44 -19.81 9.83
CA LYS A 183 8.03 -20.15 9.58
C LYS A 183 7.90 -21.28 8.55
N TYR A 184 8.65 -21.19 7.45
CA TYR A 184 8.67 -22.18 6.39
C TYR A 184 9.22 -23.53 6.86
N GLN A 185 10.35 -23.54 7.57
CA GLN A 185 11.00 -24.77 8.05
C GLN A 185 10.13 -25.52 9.04
N GLN A 186 9.49 -24.82 9.96
CA GLN A 186 8.75 -25.42 11.07
C GLN A 186 7.35 -25.85 10.68
N ASN A 187 6.70 -25.21 9.69
CA ASN A 187 5.28 -25.40 9.42
C ASN A 187 5.02 -26.12 8.08
N LYS A 188 4.77 -27.42 8.13
CA LYS A 188 4.38 -28.22 6.94
C LYS A 188 3.10 -27.68 6.28
N GLY A 189 2.13 -27.18 7.07
CA GLY A 189 0.91 -26.56 6.55
C GLY A 189 1.21 -25.32 5.72
N PHE A 190 2.13 -24.46 6.19
CA PHE A 190 2.56 -23.28 5.46
C PHE A 190 3.23 -23.64 4.12
N ARG A 191 4.11 -24.65 4.10
CA ARG A 191 4.71 -25.16 2.84
C ARG A 191 3.65 -25.66 1.85
N LYS A 192 2.63 -26.37 2.33
CA LYS A 192 1.51 -26.82 1.49
C LYS A 192 0.70 -25.64 0.93
N LEU A 193 0.47 -24.60 1.74
CA LEU A 193 -0.23 -23.41 1.31
C LEU A 193 0.58 -22.66 0.24
N LEU A 194 1.90 -22.49 0.43
CA LEU A 194 2.78 -21.91 -0.57
C LEU A 194 2.75 -22.68 -1.90
N ALA A 195 2.76 -24.00 -1.84
CA ALA A 195 2.71 -24.85 -3.05
C ALA A 195 1.42 -24.63 -3.88
N ARG A 196 0.30 -24.21 -3.26
CA ARG A 196 -0.95 -23.89 -3.97
C ARG A 196 -0.84 -22.64 -4.84
N SER A 197 0.11 -21.76 -4.57
CA SER A 197 0.36 -20.56 -5.36
C SER A 197 1.31 -20.79 -6.55
N LYS A 198 1.73 -22.04 -6.80
CA LYS A 198 2.70 -22.37 -7.86
C LYS A 198 2.25 -21.86 -9.24
N GLY A 199 3.20 -21.33 -9.99
CA GLY A 199 2.99 -20.80 -11.35
C GLY A 199 2.49 -19.35 -11.40
N LYS A 200 2.25 -18.73 -10.25
CA LYS A 200 1.91 -17.29 -10.18
C LYS A 200 2.84 -16.55 -9.22
N VAL A 201 2.95 -15.26 -9.40
CA VAL A 201 3.70 -14.40 -8.49
C VAL A 201 2.90 -14.13 -7.23
N ILE A 202 3.55 -14.17 -6.09
CA ILE A 202 2.93 -13.81 -4.83
C ILE A 202 3.11 -12.30 -4.60
N VAL A 203 2.03 -11.58 -4.32
CA VAL A 203 2.05 -10.13 -4.09
C VAL A 203 1.30 -9.81 -2.80
N GLU A 204 1.93 -9.05 -1.90
CA GLU A 204 1.24 -8.48 -0.76
C GLU A 204 0.42 -7.27 -1.21
N ASP A 205 -0.91 -7.37 -1.15
CA ASP A 205 -1.81 -6.28 -1.50
C ASP A 205 -2.01 -5.34 -0.30
N THR A 206 -1.36 -4.19 -0.37
CA THR A 206 -1.43 -3.13 0.62
C THR A 206 -2.27 -1.93 0.16
N THR A 207 -3.14 -2.12 -0.84
CA THR A 207 -3.95 -1.05 -1.45
C THR A 207 -4.77 -0.26 -0.44
N GLN A 208 -5.28 -0.91 0.61
CA GLN A 208 -6.07 -0.24 1.65
C GLN A 208 -5.25 0.52 2.70
N GLN A 209 -3.93 0.39 2.68
CA GLN A 209 -3.03 1.09 3.60
C GLN A 209 -2.63 2.46 3.04
N ASN A 210 -2.22 3.38 3.94
CA ASN A 210 -1.64 4.64 3.52
C ASN A 210 -0.33 4.40 2.75
N SER A 211 -0.11 5.16 1.68
CA SER A 211 1.11 5.04 0.88
C SER A 211 2.30 5.60 1.64
N THR A 212 3.15 4.73 2.15
CA THR A 212 4.44 5.06 2.77
C THR A 212 5.53 4.23 2.11
N ASN A 213 6.79 4.67 2.22
CA ASN A 213 7.92 3.91 1.69
C ASN A 213 7.97 2.48 2.24
N SER A 214 7.67 2.28 3.52
CA SER A 214 7.61 0.96 4.13
C SER A 214 6.51 0.09 3.51
N VAL A 215 5.32 0.63 3.32
CA VAL A 215 4.18 -0.11 2.73
C VAL A 215 4.47 -0.54 1.29
N ILE A 216 5.07 0.34 0.50
CA ILE A 216 5.45 0.06 -0.90
C ILE A 216 6.62 -0.93 -0.96
N ARG A 217 7.55 -0.88 -0.01
CA ARG A 217 8.66 -1.84 0.09
C ARG A 217 8.15 -3.26 0.34
N TRP A 218 7.31 -3.44 1.35
CA TRP A 218 6.84 -4.78 1.73
C TRP A 218 5.86 -5.36 0.74
N GLY A 219 4.96 -4.53 0.18
CA GLY A 219 3.92 -4.97 -0.73
C GLY A 219 3.74 -4.06 -1.94
N CYS A 220 2.54 -4.14 -2.52
CA CYS A 220 2.14 -3.38 -3.68
C CYS A 220 0.77 -2.74 -3.47
N GLN A 221 0.52 -1.65 -4.18
CA GLN A 221 -0.75 -0.94 -4.17
C GLN A 221 -1.33 -0.83 -5.57
N ASP A 222 -2.62 -1.04 -5.67
CA ASP A 222 -3.42 -0.68 -6.84
C ASP A 222 -3.81 0.80 -6.73
N LEU A 223 -3.00 1.66 -7.34
CA LEU A 223 -3.20 3.11 -7.26
C LEU A 223 -4.48 3.55 -7.96
N GLN A 224 -4.84 2.91 -9.08
CA GLN A 224 -6.08 3.22 -9.80
C GLN A 224 -7.31 2.89 -8.95
N LYS A 225 -7.30 1.78 -8.25
CA LYS A 225 -8.35 1.40 -7.28
C LYS A 225 -8.43 2.42 -6.13
N LYS A 226 -7.29 2.87 -5.60
CA LYS A 226 -7.23 3.91 -4.55
C LYS A 226 -7.84 5.22 -5.02
N ASP A 227 -7.55 5.63 -6.24
CA ASP A 227 -8.09 6.86 -6.82
C ASP A 227 -9.62 6.78 -6.99
N LEU A 228 -10.14 5.64 -7.44
CA LEU A 228 -11.59 5.41 -7.54
C LEU A 228 -12.27 5.49 -6.17
N ILE A 229 -11.71 4.83 -5.16
CA ILE A 229 -12.23 4.89 -3.77
C ILE A 229 -12.19 6.32 -3.24
N SER A 230 -11.10 7.05 -3.46
CA SER A 230 -10.96 8.44 -3.07
C SER A 230 -11.99 9.35 -3.75
N ALA A 231 -12.25 9.12 -5.04
CA ALA A 231 -13.28 9.84 -5.79
C ALA A 231 -14.68 9.60 -5.22
N VAL A 232 -15.04 8.34 -4.91
CA VAL A 232 -16.31 7.99 -4.28
C VAL A 232 -16.49 8.69 -2.94
N ARG A 233 -15.48 8.65 -2.07
CA ARG A 233 -15.49 9.31 -0.76
C ARG A 233 -15.66 10.82 -0.89
N SER A 234 -14.91 11.43 -1.80
CA SER A 234 -14.97 12.87 -2.06
C SER A 234 -16.35 13.30 -2.58
N ALA A 235 -16.93 12.54 -3.50
CA ALA A 235 -18.26 12.79 -4.04
C ALA A 235 -19.33 12.67 -2.96
N ALA A 236 -19.30 11.60 -2.16
CA ALA A 236 -20.23 11.40 -1.04
C ALA A 236 -20.14 12.54 -0.01
N LYS A 237 -18.93 12.92 0.39
CA LYS A 237 -18.73 14.04 1.34
C LYS A 237 -19.28 15.35 0.81
N LYS A 238 -19.07 15.67 -0.46
CA LYS A 238 -19.61 16.87 -1.10
C LYS A 238 -21.14 16.85 -1.12
N GLN A 239 -21.74 15.70 -1.45
CA GLN A 239 -23.19 15.55 -1.52
C GLN A 239 -23.85 15.64 -0.15
N ILE A 240 -23.25 15.02 0.88
CA ILE A 240 -23.68 15.11 2.29
C ILE A 240 -23.68 16.58 2.73
N HIS A 241 -22.56 17.28 2.56
CA HIS A 241 -22.43 18.69 2.95
C HIS A 241 -23.43 19.59 2.20
N ALA A 242 -23.66 19.36 0.89
CA ALA A 242 -24.65 20.11 0.14
C ALA A 242 -26.07 19.90 0.67
N THR A 243 -26.40 18.65 1.04
CA THR A 243 -27.72 18.29 1.61
C THR A 243 -27.94 18.93 2.97
N GLU A 244 -26.93 18.94 3.84
CA GLU A 244 -26.97 19.61 5.15
C GLU A 244 -27.20 21.11 4.98
N LYS A 245 -26.43 21.76 4.13
CA LYS A 245 -26.54 23.20 3.84
C LYS A 245 -27.90 23.59 3.26
N GLU A 246 -28.45 22.74 2.38
CA GLU A 246 -29.79 22.95 1.83
C GLU A 246 -30.88 22.83 2.93
N ALA A 247 -30.74 21.86 3.85
CA ALA A 247 -31.66 21.70 4.97
C ALA A 247 -31.61 22.90 5.94
N GLU A 248 -30.40 23.39 6.22
CA GLU A 248 -30.21 24.62 7.02
C GLU A 248 -30.86 25.87 6.36
N ALA A 249 -30.61 26.04 5.05
CA ALA A 249 -31.18 27.16 4.30
C ALA A 249 -32.72 27.10 4.28
N LYS A 250 -33.30 25.89 4.10
CA LYS A 250 -34.76 25.69 4.17
C LYS A 250 -35.33 26.04 5.54
N THR A 251 -34.61 25.68 6.62
CA THR A 251 -35.03 25.98 7.97
C THR A 251 -34.95 27.48 8.25
N ALA A 252 -33.87 28.15 7.82
CA ALA A 252 -33.68 29.59 7.99
C ALA A 252 -34.69 30.43 7.19
N SER A 253 -35.20 29.91 6.07
CA SER A 253 -36.20 30.62 5.23
C SER A 253 -37.65 30.55 5.72
N LEU A 254 -37.92 29.85 6.82
CA LEU A 254 -39.27 29.69 7.36
C LEU A 254 -39.75 31.00 7.98
N LYS A 255 -40.94 31.50 7.55
CA LYS A 255 -41.58 32.68 8.12
C LYS A 255 -42.03 32.50 9.59
N LYS A 256 -42.27 31.25 10.01
CA LYS A 256 -42.60 30.86 11.39
C LYS A 256 -41.80 29.59 11.74
N PRO A 257 -41.33 29.50 12.99
CA PRO A 257 -40.65 28.26 13.42
C PRO A 257 -41.60 27.06 13.35
N ARG A 258 -41.04 25.90 13.06
CA ARG A 258 -41.78 24.62 13.06
C ARG A 258 -42.22 24.30 14.50
N SER A 259 -43.36 23.59 14.63
CA SER A 259 -43.65 22.93 15.90
C SER A 259 -42.58 21.91 16.23
N GLU A 260 -42.37 21.60 17.52
CA GLU A 260 -41.35 20.67 17.96
C GLU A 260 -41.47 19.30 17.26
N ALA A 261 -42.68 18.76 17.15
CA ALA A 261 -42.93 17.50 16.45
C ALA A 261 -42.62 17.58 14.95
N ALA A 262 -42.85 18.70 14.28
CA ALA A 262 -42.51 18.90 12.89
C ALA A 262 -41.00 19.06 12.69
N GLN A 263 -40.30 19.69 13.62
CA GLN A 263 -38.84 19.77 13.60
C GLN A 263 -38.21 18.40 13.80
N GLN A 264 -38.64 17.65 14.81
CA GLN A 264 -38.14 16.26 15.05
C GLN A 264 -38.33 15.37 13.82
N ARG A 265 -39.45 15.46 13.11
CA ARG A 265 -39.69 14.70 11.86
C ARG A 265 -38.74 15.12 10.74
N ALA A 266 -38.48 16.43 10.60
CA ALA A 266 -37.57 16.95 9.59
C ALA A 266 -36.13 16.48 9.86
N ASP A 267 -35.67 16.55 11.13
CA ASP A 267 -34.34 16.12 11.55
C ASP A 267 -34.18 14.59 11.38
N ALA A 268 -35.20 13.80 11.72
CA ALA A 268 -35.18 12.37 11.51
C ALA A 268 -35.09 12.01 10.01
N LYS A 269 -35.81 12.74 9.15
CA LYS A 269 -35.76 12.54 7.70
C LYS A 269 -34.38 12.90 7.14
N LEU A 270 -33.80 14.02 7.55
CA LEU A 270 -32.47 14.42 7.14
C LEU A 270 -31.44 13.39 7.57
N LYS A 271 -31.46 12.96 8.83
CA LYS A 271 -30.55 11.93 9.36
C LYS A 271 -30.65 10.63 8.56
N ALA A 272 -31.85 10.17 8.25
CA ALA A 272 -32.05 8.96 7.43
C ALA A 272 -31.48 9.13 6.01
N GLN A 273 -31.64 10.30 5.41
CA GLN A 273 -31.10 10.60 4.08
C GLN A 273 -29.57 10.62 4.09
N LEU A 274 -28.93 11.25 5.08
CA LEU A 274 -27.47 11.27 5.23
C LEU A 274 -26.91 9.87 5.45
N GLN A 275 -27.54 9.07 6.31
CA GLN A 275 -27.16 7.67 6.54
C GLN A 275 -27.25 6.82 5.27
N ALA A 276 -28.30 7.03 4.45
CA ALA A 276 -28.43 6.32 3.18
C ALA A 276 -27.30 6.68 2.20
N MET A 277 -26.88 7.95 2.14
CA MET A 277 -25.76 8.39 1.31
C MET A 277 -24.43 7.76 1.78
N GLU A 278 -24.18 7.71 3.09
CA GLU A 278 -22.99 7.05 3.64
C GLU A 278 -22.98 5.54 3.34
N GLN A 279 -24.11 4.88 3.48
CA GLN A 279 -24.24 3.46 3.18
C GLN A 279 -24.00 3.18 1.68
N MET A 280 -24.53 4.03 0.80
CA MET A 280 -24.29 3.90 -0.65
C MET A 280 -22.82 4.08 -0.99
N ALA A 281 -22.14 5.07 -0.39
CA ALA A 281 -20.70 5.27 -0.59
C ALA A 281 -19.90 4.04 -0.14
N LYS A 282 -20.22 3.48 1.03
CA LYS A 282 -19.57 2.25 1.54
C LYS A 282 -19.81 1.06 0.60
N LEU A 283 -21.01 0.91 0.08
CA LEU A 283 -21.33 -0.15 -0.90
C LEU A 283 -20.52 0.01 -2.19
N CYS A 284 -20.44 1.23 -2.73
CA CYS A 284 -19.59 1.52 -3.89
C CYS A 284 -18.12 1.20 -3.63
N GLU A 285 -17.59 1.60 -2.48
CA GLU A 285 -16.22 1.28 -2.09
C GLU A 285 -15.99 -0.24 -2.02
N GLN A 286 -16.92 -0.96 -1.41
CA GLN A 286 -16.84 -2.41 -1.31
C GLN A 286 -16.89 -3.06 -2.69
N THR A 287 -17.75 -2.61 -3.58
CA THR A 287 -17.85 -3.09 -4.97
C THR A 287 -16.53 -2.86 -5.72
N ILE A 288 -15.91 -1.67 -5.57
CA ILE A 288 -14.60 -1.38 -6.17
C ILE A 288 -13.53 -2.32 -5.61
N LEU A 289 -13.51 -2.54 -4.29
CA LEU A 289 -12.54 -3.42 -3.66
C LEU A 289 -12.65 -4.88 -4.12
N GLU A 290 -13.85 -5.36 -4.36
CA GLU A 290 -14.13 -6.76 -4.70
C GLU A 290 -14.03 -7.04 -6.20
N HIS A 291 -14.44 -6.12 -7.04
CA HIS A 291 -14.61 -6.37 -8.47
C HIS A 291 -13.67 -5.60 -9.40
N CYS A 292 -13.02 -4.55 -8.91
CA CYS A 292 -12.03 -3.83 -9.71
C CYS A 292 -10.62 -4.34 -9.41
N HIS A 293 -9.92 -4.80 -10.43
CA HIS A 293 -8.56 -5.30 -10.32
C HIS A 293 -7.72 -4.64 -11.41
N TYR A 294 -6.75 -3.82 -10.98
CA TYR A 294 -5.82 -3.15 -11.85
C TYR A 294 -4.39 -3.55 -11.49
N THR A 295 -3.42 -2.94 -12.13
CA THR A 295 -2.00 -3.20 -11.90
C THR A 295 -1.62 -2.83 -10.47
N LEU A 296 -1.02 -3.77 -9.73
CA LEU A 296 -0.39 -3.51 -8.45
C LEU A 296 1.05 -3.05 -8.65
N SER A 297 1.46 -2.03 -7.93
CA SER A 297 2.78 -1.43 -8.04
C SER A 297 3.47 -1.31 -6.70
N GLY A 298 4.74 -1.72 -6.61
CA GLY A 298 5.56 -1.68 -5.40
C GLY A 298 6.82 -2.53 -5.53
N GLU A 299 7.63 -2.58 -4.48
CA GLU A 299 8.86 -3.40 -4.44
C GLU A 299 8.56 -4.87 -4.12
N ASN A 300 7.46 -5.14 -3.41
CA ASN A 300 6.95 -6.48 -3.11
C ASN A 300 7.96 -7.40 -2.38
N ALA A 301 8.74 -6.87 -1.46
CA ALA A 301 9.77 -7.66 -0.77
C ALA A 301 9.18 -8.92 -0.12
N MET A 302 8.01 -8.80 0.52
CA MET A 302 7.37 -9.95 1.17
C MET A 302 6.92 -11.01 0.16
N GLY A 303 6.31 -10.61 -0.96
CA GLY A 303 5.90 -11.54 -2.01
C GLY A 303 7.10 -12.26 -2.64
N LYS A 304 8.22 -11.57 -2.83
CA LYS A 304 9.46 -12.16 -3.36
C LYS A 304 10.09 -13.17 -2.39
N ILE A 305 10.12 -12.87 -1.09
CA ILE A 305 10.55 -13.83 -0.06
C ILE A 305 9.73 -15.13 -0.15
N LEU A 306 8.40 -14.99 -0.21
CA LEU A 306 7.49 -16.14 -0.27
C LEU A 306 7.63 -16.92 -1.59
N THR A 307 7.78 -16.21 -2.72
CA THR A 307 7.98 -16.81 -4.04
C THR A 307 9.28 -17.62 -4.07
N THR A 308 10.38 -17.07 -3.54
CA THR A 308 11.67 -17.75 -3.41
C THR A 308 11.55 -19.03 -2.60
N LEU A 309 10.96 -18.95 -1.41
CA LEU A 309 10.76 -20.12 -0.54
C LEU A 309 9.90 -21.20 -1.19
N ARG A 310 8.83 -20.80 -1.91
CA ARG A 310 7.98 -21.73 -2.63
C ARG A 310 8.73 -22.51 -3.70
N ASP A 311 9.53 -21.81 -4.49
CA ASP A 311 10.11 -22.36 -5.71
C ASP A 311 11.46 -23.07 -5.48
N THR A 312 12.22 -22.59 -4.49
CA THR A 312 13.57 -23.12 -4.20
C THR A 312 13.64 -23.93 -2.90
N GLY A 313 12.63 -23.80 -2.03
CA GLY A 313 12.64 -24.40 -0.69
C GLY A 313 13.61 -23.74 0.29
N ARG A 314 14.28 -22.67 -0.13
CA ARG A 314 15.32 -21.96 0.63
C ARG A 314 15.23 -20.47 0.39
N ILE A 315 15.64 -19.67 1.37
CA ILE A 315 15.98 -18.26 1.21
C ILE A 315 17.24 -17.98 2.02
N ASP A 316 18.23 -17.39 1.38
CA ASP A 316 19.45 -16.99 2.06
C ASP A 316 19.24 -15.61 2.69
N TYR A 317 19.76 -15.47 3.90
CA TYR A 317 19.85 -14.20 4.61
C TYR A 317 21.28 -13.95 5.09
N GLU A 318 21.62 -12.68 5.29
CA GLU A 318 22.90 -12.26 5.82
C GLU A 318 22.71 -11.04 6.72
N LEU A 319 22.92 -11.22 8.02
CA LEU A 319 22.76 -10.17 9.02
C LEU A 319 24.05 -9.38 9.14
N GLU A 320 24.06 -8.14 8.69
CA GLU A 320 25.21 -7.24 8.78
C GLU A 320 25.54 -6.90 10.23
N TYR A 321 24.54 -6.77 11.08
CA TYR A 321 24.68 -6.41 12.49
C TYR A 321 24.30 -7.56 13.42
N PRO A 322 24.92 -7.66 14.61
CA PRO A 322 24.54 -8.64 15.62
C PRO A 322 23.09 -8.45 16.06
N LEU A 323 22.36 -9.55 16.16
CA LEU A 323 20.95 -9.55 16.54
C LEU A 323 20.72 -10.57 17.66
N TYR A 324 20.05 -10.17 18.73
CA TYR A 324 19.84 -11.01 19.91
C TYR A 324 18.36 -11.19 20.22
N LEU A 325 18.01 -12.40 20.62
CA LEU A 325 16.68 -12.72 21.17
C LEU A 325 16.88 -13.34 22.56
N PHE A 326 16.36 -12.69 23.60
CA PHE A 326 16.51 -13.11 25.01
C PHE A 326 17.96 -13.35 25.44
N GLY A 327 18.92 -12.66 24.82
CA GLY A 327 20.36 -12.81 25.07
C GLY A 327 21.07 -13.81 24.16
N GLU A 328 20.34 -14.62 23.40
CA GLU A 328 20.88 -15.55 22.43
C GLU A 328 21.12 -14.84 21.09
N GLU A 329 22.32 -15.05 20.49
CA GLU A 329 22.65 -14.42 19.20
C GLU A 329 21.99 -15.18 18.03
N ILE A 330 21.29 -14.46 17.17
CA ILE A 330 20.76 -15.00 15.91
C ILE A 330 21.93 -15.33 14.97
N PRO A 331 21.94 -16.49 14.32
CA PRO A 331 22.98 -16.82 13.34
C PRO A 331 23.07 -15.77 12.23
N LYS A 332 24.27 -15.28 11.96
CA LYS A 332 24.49 -14.21 10.97
C LYS A 332 24.05 -14.56 9.55
N THR A 333 24.10 -15.83 9.21
CA THR A 333 23.74 -16.31 7.88
C THR A 333 23.35 -17.79 7.95
N ASN A 334 22.53 -18.23 6.99
CA ASN A 334 22.28 -19.64 6.73
C ASN A 334 22.97 -20.14 5.44
N LYS A 335 23.84 -19.32 4.86
CA LYS A 335 24.73 -19.78 3.76
C LYS A 335 25.70 -20.82 4.33
N VAL A 336 25.77 -21.98 3.69
CA VAL A 336 26.72 -23.07 4.00
C VAL A 336 27.95 -22.89 3.14
#